data_1a5c6df33d9f2d6f49f25452dcbce692
#
_entry.id   1a5c6df33d9f2d6f49f25452dcbce692
#
_cell.length_a   1.000
_cell.length_b   1.000
_cell.length_c   1.000
_cell.angle_alpha   90.00
_cell.angle_beta   90.00
_cell.angle_gamma   90.00
#
_symmetry.space_group_name_H-M   'P 1'
#
loop_
_entity.id
_entity.type
_entity.pdbx_description
1 polymer ?
#
loop_
_entity_poly.entity_id
_entity_poly.type
_entity_poly.pdbx_seq_one_letter_code
_entity_poly.pdbx_strand_id
1 'polypeptide(L)'
;MTVYAAPGAAGAKITYKPRYDNFIGGKFVPPVKGQYFDVITPVSGKVYTQAARSTAEDIELALDAAHAAADSWGKTDAATRANILLKIANRIEENLERLAYAETVDNGKAIRETLNADIPLTVDHFRYFAGCVRAQEGALSNIDENTVAYHIQEPLGVVGQIIPWNFPILMAAWKLAPALGAGNCVVLKPAESTPISILILVELIADLLPPGVLNIVNGYGREAGMPLAQSKRIAKIAFTGSTSTGLRDHAAGANNLIPATLELGGKSPNIFFADVMDKDDAFLDKAIEGLVLFAFNQGEVCTCPSRAIIQESIYDQFMERVLKRVAAIKHQNPLDTDSMMGAQASKEQLTKILSYLDLGKQEGAEVLAGGGQAHLGGDLEGGYYVQPTLFKGHNKMRIFQEEIFGPVLAVTTFKDEAEALAIANDTLYGLGAGVWSRNGNVAYRMGRAIKAGRVWTNCYHAYPAHAAFGGYKESGIGRETHKMMLDHYQQTKNLLVSYSENKLGFF
;
A
#
# COMPACT_ATOMS: atom_id res chain seq x y z
N MET A 1 -25.02 -13.03 -6.30
CA MET A 1 -24.18 -12.60 -7.43
C MET A 1 -24.73 -11.28 -7.93
N THR A 2 -23.94 -10.22 -7.91
CA THR A 2 -24.31 -8.87 -8.37
C THR A 2 -23.30 -8.42 -9.39
N VAL A 3 -23.75 -7.94 -10.55
CA VAL A 3 -22.89 -7.30 -11.55
C VAL A 3 -23.22 -5.81 -11.55
N TYR A 4 -22.24 -4.99 -11.21
CA TYR A 4 -22.41 -3.54 -11.24
C TYR A 4 -22.31 -3.02 -12.68
N ALA A 5 -23.11 -2.00 -12.97
CA ALA A 5 -23.08 -1.37 -14.28
C ALA A 5 -21.74 -0.61 -14.49
N ALA A 6 -21.24 -0.64 -15.71
CA ALA A 6 -20.04 0.10 -16.10
C ALA A 6 -20.22 1.62 -15.95
N PRO A 7 -19.13 2.41 -15.80
CA PRO A 7 -19.20 3.85 -15.80
C PRO A 7 -19.95 4.40 -17.03
N GLY A 8 -20.88 5.32 -16.80
CA GLY A 8 -21.70 5.92 -17.85
C GLY A 8 -22.91 5.08 -18.31
N ALA A 9 -23.03 3.84 -17.87
CA ALA A 9 -24.20 3.00 -18.16
C ALA A 9 -25.36 3.29 -17.19
N ALA A 10 -26.58 2.98 -17.60
CA ALA A 10 -27.75 3.08 -16.71
C ALA A 10 -27.56 2.19 -15.47
N GLY A 11 -27.79 2.74 -14.28
CA GLY A 11 -27.62 2.03 -13.00
C GLY A 11 -26.19 2.01 -12.45
N ALA A 12 -25.23 2.74 -13.05
CA ALA A 12 -23.90 2.92 -12.50
C ALA A 12 -23.99 3.58 -11.10
N LYS A 13 -23.16 3.12 -10.16
CA LYS A 13 -23.17 3.62 -8.78
C LYS A 13 -22.67 5.06 -8.64
N ILE A 14 -21.90 5.53 -9.60
CA ILE A 14 -21.34 6.89 -9.63
C ILE A 14 -21.58 7.50 -11.01
N THR A 15 -22.11 8.71 -11.01
CA THR A 15 -22.08 9.59 -12.18
C THR A 15 -20.81 10.40 -12.10
N TYR A 16 -19.81 10.01 -12.89
CA TYR A 16 -18.52 10.71 -12.91
C TYR A 16 -18.67 12.08 -13.58
N LYS A 17 -17.95 13.06 -13.05
CA LYS A 17 -17.81 14.38 -13.66
C LYS A 17 -17.00 14.27 -14.95
N PRO A 18 -17.17 15.16 -15.92
CA PRO A 18 -16.31 15.20 -17.10
C PRO A 18 -14.84 15.39 -16.77
N ARG A 19 -14.54 16.09 -15.66
CA ARG A 19 -13.19 16.31 -15.12
C ARG A 19 -13.22 16.56 -13.63
N TYR A 20 -12.10 16.26 -12.98
CA TYR A 20 -11.88 16.45 -11.55
C TYR A 20 -10.71 17.38 -11.31
N ASP A 21 -10.91 18.34 -10.43
CA ASP A 21 -9.94 19.34 -10.00
C ASP A 21 -9.08 18.84 -8.82
N ASN A 22 -8.05 19.59 -8.44
CA ASN A 22 -7.34 19.40 -7.19
C ASN A 22 -8.23 19.78 -5.99
N PHE A 23 -7.91 19.25 -4.81
CA PHE A 23 -8.53 19.68 -3.57
C PHE A 23 -7.50 20.44 -2.73
N ILE A 24 -7.63 21.76 -2.60
CA ILE A 24 -6.67 22.63 -1.92
C ILE A 24 -7.41 23.63 -1.05
N GLY A 25 -6.99 23.76 0.21
CA GLY A 25 -7.56 24.75 1.12
C GLY A 25 -9.06 24.55 1.40
N GLY A 26 -9.52 23.30 1.39
CA GLY A 26 -10.94 22.94 1.62
C GLY A 26 -11.85 23.10 0.40
N LYS A 27 -11.31 23.29 -0.80
CA LYS A 27 -12.06 23.53 -2.04
C LYS A 27 -11.49 22.71 -3.20
N PHE A 28 -12.36 22.33 -4.14
CA PHE A 28 -11.93 21.85 -5.44
C PHE A 28 -11.55 23.06 -6.31
N VAL A 29 -10.31 23.06 -6.80
CA VAL A 29 -9.73 24.16 -7.59
C VAL A 29 -9.09 23.61 -8.86
N PRO A 30 -9.28 24.26 -10.02
CA PRO A 30 -8.64 23.84 -11.27
C PRO A 30 -7.11 23.95 -11.15
N PRO A 31 -6.35 23.14 -11.92
CA PRO A 31 -4.90 23.25 -11.97
C PRO A 31 -4.51 24.63 -12.54
N VAL A 32 -3.43 25.23 -12.02
CA VAL A 32 -2.96 26.57 -12.39
C VAL A 32 -2.84 26.76 -13.90
N LYS A 33 -2.33 25.74 -14.61
CA LYS A 33 -2.19 25.79 -16.08
C LYS A 33 -3.44 25.36 -16.84
N GLY A 34 -4.56 25.05 -16.14
CA GLY A 34 -5.80 24.63 -16.77
C GLY A 34 -5.71 23.33 -17.57
N GLN A 35 -4.67 22.51 -17.32
CA GLN A 35 -4.43 21.25 -18.05
C GLN A 35 -5.02 20.07 -17.29
N TYR A 36 -5.50 19.08 -18.05
CA TYR A 36 -6.06 17.83 -17.54
C TYR A 36 -5.49 16.66 -18.33
N PHE A 37 -5.52 15.47 -17.75
CA PHE A 37 -5.16 14.22 -18.42
C PHE A 37 -6.32 13.23 -18.34
N ASP A 38 -6.40 12.36 -19.35
CA ASP A 38 -7.42 11.33 -19.42
C ASP A 38 -7.18 10.25 -18.36
N VAL A 39 -8.25 9.85 -17.66
CA VAL A 39 -8.25 8.72 -16.73
C VAL A 39 -8.96 7.56 -17.38
N ILE A 40 -8.24 6.45 -17.50
CA ILE A 40 -8.66 5.25 -18.19
C ILE A 40 -9.06 4.20 -17.15
N THR A 41 -10.22 3.59 -17.30
CA THR A 41 -10.55 2.40 -16.51
C THR A 41 -9.87 1.18 -17.09
N PRO A 42 -9.05 0.46 -16.30
CA PRO A 42 -8.38 -0.77 -16.76
C PRO A 42 -9.35 -1.88 -17.12
N VAL A 43 -10.57 -1.82 -16.62
CA VAL A 43 -11.65 -2.80 -16.89
C VAL A 43 -11.95 -2.93 -18.38
N SER A 44 -11.95 -1.82 -19.11
CA SER A 44 -12.29 -1.79 -20.54
C SER A 44 -11.25 -1.08 -21.41
N GLY A 45 -10.23 -0.47 -20.81
CA GLY A 45 -9.25 0.37 -21.53
C GLY A 45 -9.82 1.68 -22.06
N LYS A 46 -11.02 2.10 -21.60
CA LYS A 46 -11.70 3.32 -22.06
C LYS A 46 -11.50 4.48 -21.11
N VAL A 47 -11.37 5.70 -21.66
CA VAL A 47 -11.42 6.94 -20.87
C VAL A 47 -12.82 7.10 -20.29
N TYR A 48 -12.91 7.40 -18.98
CA TYR A 48 -14.20 7.63 -18.33
C TYR A 48 -14.30 9.00 -17.67
N THR A 49 -13.18 9.69 -17.47
CA THR A 49 -13.12 11.06 -16.97
C THR A 49 -11.72 11.66 -17.20
N GLN A 50 -11.51 12.88 -16.71
CA GLN A 50 -10.21 13.55 -16.67
C GLN A 50 -9.85 13.99 -15.26
N ALA A 51 -8.54 14.09 -14.95
CA ALA A 51 -8.03 14.64 -13.70
C ALA A 51 -7.04 15.79 -13.95
N ALA A 52 -6.89 16.67 -12.96
CA ALA A 52 -6.01 17.82 -13.03
C ALA A 52 -4.55 17.40 -13.32
N ARG A 53 -3.91 18.02 -14.30
CA ARG A 53 -2.48 17.91 -14.58
C ARG A 53 -1.75 19.08 -13.94
N SER A 54 -1.31 18.85 -12.73
CA SER A 54 -0.68 19.87 -11.89
C SER A 54 0.83 19.92 -12.10
N THR A 55 1.41 21.03 -11.69
CA THR A 55 2.83 21.32 -11.73
C THR A 55 3.32 21.78 -10.35
N ALA A 56 4.58 22.21 -10.26
CA ALA A 56 5.15 22.78 -9.03
C ALA A 56 4.34 23.97 -8.48
N GLU A 57 3.69 24.74 -9.35
CA GLU A 57 2.86 25.88 -8.93
C GLU A 57 1.65 25.42 -8.11
N ASP A 58 0.99 24.33 -8.49
CA ASP A 58 -0.12 23.74 -7.74
C ASP A 58 0.35 23.16 -6.40
N ILE A 59 1.55 22.57 -6.35
CA ILE A 59 2.17 22.11 -5.11
C ILE A 59 2.42 23.28 -4.16
N GLU A 60 2.93 24.41 -4.66
CA GLU A 60 3.15 25.60 -3.82
C GLU A 60 1.83 26.15 -3.24
N LEU A 61 0.75 26.20 -4.03
CA LEU A 61 -0.59 26.57 -3.53
C LEU A 61 -1.09 25.63 -2.43
N ALA A 62 -0.88 24.32 -2.60
CA ALA A 62 -1.25 23.33 -1.58
C ALA A 62 -0.42 23.49 -0.29
N LEU A 63 0.88 23.77 -0.44
CA LEU A 63 1.76 24.06 0.69
C LEU A 63 1.37 25.36 1.40
N ASP A 64 0.99 26.40 0.68
CA ASP A 64 0.47 27.64 1.29
C ASP A 64 -0.76 27.37 2.15
N ALA A 65 -1.73 26.62 1.62
CA ALA A 65 -2.93 26.22 2.36
C ALA A 65 -2.60 25.36 3.58
N ALA A 66 -1.68 24.40 3.45
CA ALA A 66 -1.26 23.53 4.55
C ALA A 66 -0.55 24.31 5.65
N HIS A 67 0.37 25.20 5.31
CA HIS A 67 1.07 26.06 6.29
C HIS A 67 0.14 27.01 7.01
N ALA A 68 -0.87 27.56 6.32
CA ALA A 68 -1.88 28.42 6.95
C ALA A 68 -2.70 27.69 8.02
N ALA A 69 -2.90 26.39 7.89
CA ALA A 69 -3.67 25.56 8.83
C ALA A 69 -2.79 24.90 9.92
N ALA A 70 -1.50 24.76 9.70
CA ALA A 70 -0.62 23.89 10.50
C ALA A 70 -0.56 24.26 11.99
N ASP A 71 -0.47 25.55 12.32
CA ASP A 71 -0.39 26.01 13.72
C ASP A 71 -1.70 25.72 14.48
N SER A 72 -2.84 26.05 13.90
CA SER A 72 -4.15 25.81 14.54
C SER A 72 -4.48 24.34 14.66
N TRP A 73 -4.22 23.55 13.61
CA TRP A 73 -4.46 22.11 13.62
C TRP A 73 -3.54 21.39 14.61
N GLY A 74 -2.25 21.72 14.62
CA GLY A 74 -1.27 21.13 15.52
C GLY A 74 -1.54 21.37 17.00
N LYS A 75 -2.25 22.45 17.33
CA LYS A 75 -2.67 22.83 18.70
C LYS A 75 -4.01 22.23 19.12
N THR A 76 -4.73 21.55 18.23
CA THR A 76 -5.96 20.85 18.62
C THR A 76 -5.66 19.71 19.60
N ASP A 77 -6.56 19.46 20.53
CA ASP A 77 -6.40 18.35 21.48
C ASP A 77 -6.57 16.99 20.82
N ALA A 78 -5.99 15.96 21.44
CA ALA A 78 -6.03 14.59 20.93
C ALA A 78 -7.46 14.04 20.78
N ALA A 79 -8.38 14.43 21.69
CA ALA A 79 -9.77 13.97 21.63
C ALA A 79 -10.49 14.53 20.39
N THR A 80 -10.28 15.80 20.08
CA THR A 80 -10.82 16.44 18.87
C THR A 80 -10.33 15.75 17.61
N ARG A 81 -9.03 15.51 17.46
CA ARG A 81 -8.47 14.81 16.30
C ARG A 81 -8.97 13.37 16.20
N ALA A 82 -8.99 12.63 17.31
CA ALA A 82 -9.52 11.27 17.33
C ALA A 82 -11.00 11.21 16.91
N ASN A 83 -11.84 12.14 17.39
CA ASN A 83 -13.24 12.21 17.01
C ASN A 83 -13.42 12.51 15.51
N ILE A 84 -12.56 13.33 14.91
CA ILE A 84 -12.57 13.58 13.47
C ILE A 84 -12.20 12.31 12.71
N LEU A 85 -11.16 11.58 13.11
CA LEU A 85 -10.80 10.29 12.49
C LEU A 85 -11.94 9.27 12.59
N LEU A 86 -12.65 9.19 13.71
CA LEU A 86 -13.82 8.32 13.86
C LEU A 86 -14.96 8.74 12.92
N LYS A 87 -15.22 10.05 12.77
CA LYS A 87 -16.21 10.54 11.81
C LYS A 87 -15.83 10.20 10.37
N ILE A 88 -14.54 10.31 10.01
CA ILE A 88 -14.04 9.90 8.70
C ILE A 88 -14.29 8.40 8.49
N ALA A 89 -13.93 7.55 9.45
CA ALA A 89 -14.17 6.12 9.39
C ALA A 89 -15.65 5.77 9.19
N ASN A 90 -16.54 6.40 9.95
CA ASN A 90 -17.99 6.19 9.84
C ASN A 90 -18.50 6.64 8.47
N ARG A 91 -18.06 7.79 7.97
CA ARG A 91 -18.44 8.30 6.63
C ARG A 91 -18.00 7.35 5.51
N ILE A 92 -16.81 6.76 5.63
CA ILE A 92 -16.30 5.74 4.70
C ILE A 92 -17.18 4.47 4.77
N GLU A 93 -17.48 3.97 5.97
CA GLU A 93 -18.30 2.79 6.18
C GLU A 93 -19.72 2.94 5.64
N GLU A 94 -20.34 4.10 5.88
CA GLU A 94 -21.66 4.47 5.34
C GLU A 94 -21.69 4.52 3.80
N ASN A 95 -20.54 4.76 3.17
CA ASN A 95 -20.38 4.85 1.72
C ASN A 95 -19.52 3.72 1.14
N LEU A 96 -19.40 2.58 1.84
CA LEU A 96 -18.52 1.48 1.50
C LEU A 96 -18.70 1.01 0.05
N GLU A 97 -19.94 0.73 -0.36
CA GLU A 97 -20.25 0.24 -1.70
C GLU A 97 -19.88 1.26 -2.79
N ARG A 98 -20.11 2.55 -2.55
CA ARG A 98 -19.75 3.62 -3.48
C ARG A 98 -18.22 3.73 -3.65
N LEU A 99 -17.48 3.66 -2.55
CA LEU A 99 -16.02 3.74 -2.57
C LEU A 99 -15.41 2.47 -3.18
N ALA A 100 -15.96 1.29 -2.88
CA ALA A 100 -15.52 0.04 -3.47
C ALA A 100 -15.72 0.03 -5.00
N TYR A 101 -16.85 0.55 -5.47
CA TYR A 101 -17.08 0.72 -6.90
C TYR A 101 -16.09 1.70 -7.54
N ALA A 102 -15.86 2.86 -6.91
CA ALA A 102 -14.89 3.85 -7.38
C ALA A 102 -13.49 3.25 -7.51
N GLU A 103 -13.04 2.52 -6.49
CA GLU A 103 -11.74 1.87 -6.44
C GLU A 103 -11.59 0.82 -7.56
N THR A 104 -12.61 -0.01 -7.79
CA THR A 104 -12.61 -1.01 -8.86
C THR A 104 -12.57 -0.38 -10.25
N VAL A 105 -13.34 0.68 -10.49
CA VAL A 105 -13.35 1.39 -11.78
C VAL A 105 -11.98 2.04 -12.05
N ASP A 106 -11.39 2.64 -11.04
CA ASP A 106 -10.14 3.41 -11.15
C ASP A 106 -8.91 2.50 -11.30
N ASN A 107 -8.86 1.38 -10.56
CA ASN A 107 -7.71 0.48 -10.48
C ASN A 107 -7.84 -0.78 -11.34
N GLY A 108 -9.06 -1.28 -11.59
CA GLY A 108 -9.31 -2.52 -12.33
C GLY A 108 -9.39 -3.79 -11.47
N LYS A 109 -9.15 -3.73 -10.15
CA LYS A 109 -9.26 -4.87 -9.24
C LYS A 109 -10.70 -5.37 -9.11
N ALA A 110 -10.86 -6.63 -8.69
CA ALA A 110 -12.18 -7.22 -8.50
C ALA A 110 -12.96 -6.50 -7.37
N ILE A 111 -14.22 -6.15 -7.66
CA ILE A 111 -15.09 -5.47 -6.68
C ILE A 111 -15.32 -6.29 -5.42
N ARG A 112 -15.20 -7.61 -5.51
CA ARG A 112 -15.21 -8.52 -4.37
C ARG A 112 -14.13 -8.15 -3.34
N GLU A 113 -12.93 -7.79 -3.80
CA GLU A 113 -11.81 -7.41 -2.94
C GLU A 113 -12.01 -6.01 -2.36
N THR A 114 -12.45 -5.05 -3.15
CA THR A 114 -12.70 -3.69 -2.65
C THR A 114 -13.80 -3.64 -1.61
N LEU A 115 -14.88 -4.44 -1.79
CA LEU A 115 -15.98 -4.54 -0.83
C LEU A 115 -15.60 -5.22 0.48
N ASN A 116 -14.73 -6.25 0.43
CA ASN A 116 -14.48 -7.12 1.59
C ASN A 116 -13.10 -6.94 2.23
N ALA A 117 -12.17 -6.25 1.57
CA ALA A 117 -10.82 -6.01 2.06
C ALA A 117 -10.46 -4.52 2.08
N ASP A 118 -10.35 -3.86 0.93
CA ASP A 118 -9.76 -2.52 0.83
C ASP A 118 -10.51 -1.48 1.68
N ILE A 119 -11.81 -1.35 1.48
CA ILE A 119 -12.59 -0.32 2.18
C ILE A 119 -12.82 -0.67 3.67
N PRO A 120 -13.13 -1.92 4.06
CA PRO A 120 -13.17 -2.30 5.48
C PRO A 120 -11.85 -2.07 6.21
N LEU A 121 -10.69 -2.39 5.61
CA LEU A 121 -9.38 -2.12 6.19
C LEU A 121 -9.11 -0.62 6.31
N THR A 122 -9.55 0.17 5.34
CA THR A 122 -9.47 1.64 5.41
C THR A 122 -10.21 2.17 6.64
N VAL A 123 -11.43 1.72 6.89
CA VAL A 123 -12.22 2.07 8.08
C VAL A 123 -11.49 1.69 9.37
N ASP A 124 -10.97 0.45 9.44
CA ASP A 124 -10.25 -0.06 10.61
C ASP A 124 -9.01 0.77 10.94
N HIS A 125 -8.24 1.19 9.92
CA HIS A 125 -7.04 2.01 10.13
C HIS A 125 -7.35 3.39 10.70
N PHE A 126 -8.38 4.06 10.22
CA PHE A 126 -8.81 5.33 10.82
C PHE A 126 -9.29 5.16 12.27
N ARG A 127 -10.05 4.10 12.58
CA ARG A 127 -10.49 3.78 13.94
C ARG A 127 -9.33 3.44 14.87
N TYR A 128 -8.37 2.67 14.37
CA TYR A 128 -7.19 2.30 15.14
C TYR A 128 -6.37 3.53 15.54
N PHE A 129 -6.04 4.42 14.59
CA PHE A 129 -5.26 5.61 14.91
C PHE A 129 -6.04 6.63 15.75
N ALA A 130 -7.35 6.70 15.65
CA ALA A 130 -8.16 7.46 16.59
C ALA A 130 -7.96 6.97 18.04
N GLY A 131 -7.92 5.65 18.25
CA GLY A 131 -7.58 5.06 19.55
C GLY A 131 -6.14 5.36 19.97
N CYS A 132 -5.17 5.23 19.07
CA CYS A 132 -3.76 5.47 19.37
C CYS A 132 -3.49 6.89 19.84
N VAL A 133 -4.03 7.92 19.17
CA VAL A 133 -3.76 9.31 19.55
C VAL A 133 -4.40 9.68 20.90
N ARG A 134 -5.54 9.09 21.26
CA ARG A 134 -6.13 9.29 22.58
C ARG A 134 -5.39 8.56 23.70
N ALA A 135 -4.77 7.43 23.39
CA ALA A 135 -4.02 6.61 24.36
C ALA A 135 -2.53 6.98 24.40
N GLN A 136 -2.10 7.95 23.58
CA GLN A 136 -0.69 8.35 23.55
C GLN A 136 -0.34 9.13 24.80
N GLU A 137 0.73 8.70 25.47
CA GLU A 137 1.30 9.35 26.63
C GLU A 137 2.68 9.92 26.29
N GLY A 138 3.09 10.97 27.03
CA GLY A 138 4.47 11.42 27.08
C GLY A 138 5.27 10.63 28.11
N ALA A 139 6.53 11.02 28.31
CA ALA A 139 7.38 10.46 29.35
C ALA A 139 7.86 11.55 30.30
N LEU A 140 8.11 11.16 31.54
CA LEU A 140 8.72 11.98 32.57
C LEU A 140 9.87 11.22 33.21
N SER A 141 11.00 11.90 33.43
CA SER A 141 12.15 11.34 34.15
C SER A 141 12.59 12.32 35.25
N ASN A 142 12.74 11.82 36.46
CA ASN A 142 13.41 12.56 37.51
C ASN A 142 14.93 12.48 37.26
N ILE A 143 15.57 13.62 37.09
CA ILE A 143 17.03 13.71 36.85
C ILE A 143 17.78 13.73 38.17
N ASP A 144 17.34 14.62 39.07
CA ASP A 144 17.84 14.73 40.43
C ASP A 144 16.69 15.26 41.33
N GLU A 145 17.03 15.62 42.58
CA GLU A 145 16.06 16.14 43.56
C GLU A 145 15.34 17.43 43.09
N ASN A 146 15.98 18.21 42.21
CA ASN A 146 15.52 19.52 41.80
C ASN A 146 15.28 19.68 40.29
N THR A 147 15.38 18.59 39.50
CA THR A 147 15.34 18.65 38.05
C THR A 147 14.47 17.55 37.48
N VAL A 148 13.53 17.91 36.62
CA VAL A 148 12.63 17.00 35.90
C VAL A 148 12.77 17.18 34.39
N ALA A 149 12.81 16.08 33.67
CA ALA A 149 12.77 16.05 32.21
C ALA A 149 11.41 15.56 31.72
N TYR A 150 10.72 16.36 30.91
CA TYR A 150 9.51 15.98 30.20
C TYR A 150 9.86 15.64 28.74
N HIS A 151 9.30 14.58 28.23
CA HIS A 151 9.36 14.22 26.82
C HIS A 151 7.97 14.40 26.21
N ILE A 152 7.84 15.44 25.36
CA ILE A 152 6.57 15.86 24.77
C ILE A 152 6.61 15.51 23.28
N GLN A 153 5.56 14.90 22.76
CA GLN A 153 5.40 14.62 21.34
C GLN A 153 4.72 15.81 20.65
N GLU A 154 5.38 16.35 19.62
CA GLU A 154 4.87 17.45 18.83
C GLU A 154 4.69 17.02 17.36
N PRO A 155 3.66 17.52 16.62
CA PRO A 155 3.55 17.27 15.20
C PRO A 155 4.73 17.85 14.44
N LEU A 156 5.07 17.25 13.30
CA LEU A 156 6.11 17.77 12.40
C LEU A 156 5.68 19.07 11.70
N GLY A 157 4.37 19.24 11.46
CA GLY A 157 3.80 20.39 10.78
C GLY A 157 3.17 20.03 9.43
N VAL A 158 3.81 20.39 8.31
CA VAL A 158 3.32 20.04 6.97
C VAL A 158 4.09 18.84 6.43
N VAL A 159 3.37 17.80 5.99
CA VAL A 159 3.97 16.58 5.46
C VAL A 159 3.54 16.33 4.02
N GLY A 160 4.49 15.88 3.20
CA GLY A 160 4.24 15.41 1.83
C GLY A 160 3.97 13.91 1.81
N GLN A 161 2.98 13.48 1.05
CA GLN A 161 2.63 12.07 0.88
C GLN A 161 2.46 11.73 -0.59
N ILE A 162 3.07 10.63 -1.05
CA ILE A 162 2.93 10.12 -2.42
C ILE A 162 2.52 8.67 -2.30
N ILE A 163 1.38 8.32 -2.90
CA ILE A 163 0.77 7.00 -2.80
C ILE A 163 0.75 6.27 -4.14
N PRO A 164 0.81 4.93 -4.12
CA PRO A 164 0.78 4.11 -5.32
C PRO A 164 -0.64 3.89 -5.82
N TRP A 165 -0.73 3.20 -6.94
CA TRP A 165 -1.97 2.88 -7.65
C TRP A 165 -2.59 1.52 -7.29
N ASN A 166 -1.89 0.64 -6.56
CA ASN A 166 -2.36 -0.73 -6.34
C ASN A 166 -3.43 -0.88 -5.24
N PHE A 167 -3.43 -0.01 -4.24
CA PHE A 167 -4.45 0.11 -3.19
C PHE A 167 -4.70 1.59 -2.89
N PRO A 168 -5.28 2.37 -3.81
CA PRO A 168 -5.33 3.82 -3.70
C PRO A 168 -5.89 4.32 -2.36
N ILE A 169 -7.14 3.98 -2.02
CA ILE A 169 -7.82 4.46 -0.81
C ILE A 169 -7.15 3.90 0.46
N LEU A 170 -6.77 2.63 0.46
CA LEU A 170 -6.13 2.01 1.62
C LEU A 170 -4.75 2.62 1.90
N MET A 171 -3.95 2.87 0.87
CA MET A 171 -2.63 3.51 1.03
C MET A 171 -2.75 4.98 1.42
N ALA A 172 -3.79 5.67 0.98
CA ALA A 172 -4.12 6.99 1.50
C ALA A 172 -4.43 6.90 3.01
N ALA A 173 -5.27 5.97 3.45
CA ALA A 173 -5.62 5.81 4.85
C ALA A 173 -4.41 5.48 5.74
N TRP A 174 -3.50 4.60 5.29
CA TRP A 174 -2.29 4.26 6.03
C TRP A 174 -1.42 5.48 6.34
N LYS A 175 -1.42 6.48 5.46
CA LYS A 175 -0.64 7.71 5.62
C LYS A 175 -1.43 8.85 6.25
N LEU A 176 -2.70 9.02 5.87
CA LEU A 176 -3.55 10.10 6.37
C LEU A 176 -3.91 9.92 7.84
N ALA A 177 -4.33 8.71 8.25
CA ALA A 177 -4.81 8.48 9.60
C ALA A 177 -3.76 8.82 10.67
N PRO A 178 -2.51 8.32 10.61
CA PRO A 178 -1.48 8.70 11.58
C PRO A 178 -1.04 10.16 11.45
N ALA A 179 -0.93 10.70 10.23
CA ALA A 179 -0.49 12.07 10.01
C ALA A 179 -1.47 13.09 10.59
N LEU A 180 -2.76 12.96 10.25
CA LEU A 180 -3.83 13.83 10.75
C LEU A 180 -4.02 13.65 12.25
N GLY A 181 -4.00 12.40 12.73
CA GLY A 181 -4.10 12.08 14.16
C GLY A 181 -2.98 12.71 14.98
N ALA A 182 -1.76 12.70 14.48
CA ALA A 182 -0.60 13.32 15.11
C ALA A 182 -0.62 14.87 15.08
N GLY A 183 -1.55 15.47 14.33
CA GLY A 183 -1.70 16.94 14.23
C GLY A 183 -0.99 17.58 13.05
N ASN A 184 -0.61 16.81 12.03
CA ASN A 184 0.02 17.35 10.82
C ASN A 184 -1.01 17.74 9.76
N CYS A 185 -0.68 18.74 8.94
CA CYS A 185 -1.35 19.03 7.69
C CYS A 185 -0.69 18.28 6.55
N VAL A 186 -1.47 17.86 5.55
CA VAL A 186 -1.02 16.95 4.51
C VAL A 186 -1.18 17.56 3.13
N VAL A 187 -0.15 17.41 2.29
CA VAL A 187 -0.22 17.51 0.85
C VAL A 187 0.00 16.12 0.27
N LEU A 188 -1.04 15.52 -0.30
CA LEU A 188 -1.02 14.18 -0.84
C LEU A 188 -1.12 14.20 -2.36
N LYS A 189 -0.21 13.48 -3.03
CA LYS A 189 -0.25 13.22 -4.46
C LYS A 189 -0.64 11.76 -4.73
N PRO A 190 -1.86 11.50 -5.26
CA PRO A 190 -2.24 10.17 -5.74
C PRO A 190 -1.42 9.76 -6.98
N ALA A 191 -1.39 8.45 -7.27
CA ALA A 191 -0.89 8.00 -8.56
C ALA A 191 -1.76 8.52 -9.71
N GLU A 192 -1.12 8.90 -10.81
CA GLU A 192 -1.83 9.42 -12.00
C GLU A 192 -2.76 8.41 -12.66
N SER A 193 -2.52 7.12 -12.49
CA SER A 193 -3.39 6.07 -13.01
C SER A 193 -4.66 5.84 -12.19
N THR A 194 -4.68 6.25 -10.91
CA THR A 194 -5.79 6.00 -9.98
C THR A 194 -6.10 7.22 -9.10
N PRO A 195 -6.41 8.39 -9.67
CA PRO A 195 -6.64 9.60 -8.88
C PRO A 195 -8.08 9.75 -8.42
N ILE A 196 -9.05 9.11 -9.10
CA ILE A 196 -10.47 9.44 -8.95
C ILE A 196 -11.08 8.84 -7.69
N SER A 197 -10.71 7.62 -7.32
CA SER A 197 -11.18 7.01 -6.07
C SER A 197 -10.81 7.85 -4.84
N ILE A 198 -9.62 8.47 -4.84
CA ILE A 198 -9.20 9.42 -3.81
C ILE A 198 -10.05 10.69 -3.81
N LEU A 199 -10.38 11.24 -4.98
CA LEU A 199 -11.20 12.45 -5.07
C LEU A 199 -12.66 12.17 -4.65
N ILE A 200 -13.19 10.99 -4.95
CA ILE A 200 -14.51 10.55 -4.44
C ILE A 200 -14.48 10.41 -2.91
N LEU A 201 -13.40 9.85 -2.34
CA LEU A 201 -13.21 9.82 -0.89
C LEU A 201 -13.21 11.24 -0.31
N VAL A 202 -12.46 12.16 -0.92
CA VAL A 202 -12.36 13.55 -0.44
C VAL A 202 -13.71 14.27 -0.53
N GLU A 203 -14.50 14.05 -1.57
CA GLU A 203 -15.88 14.58 -1.65
C GLU A 203 -16.74 14.19 -0.43
N LEU A 204 -16.49 12.98 0.12
CA LEU A 204 -17.24 12.48 1.27
C LEU A 204 -16.76 13.01 2.63
N ILE A 205 -15.49 13.41 2.75
CA ILE A 205 -14.88 13.75 4.04
C ILE A 205 -14.43 15.22 4.17
N ALA A 206 -14.53 16.00 3.09
CA ALA A 206 -14.02 17.37 3.04
C ALA A 206 -14.61 18.29 4.13
N ASP A 207 -15.88 18.11 4.47
CA ASP A 207 -16.58 18.87 5.49
C ASP A 207 -16.16 18.54 6.94
N LEU A 208 -15.44 17.45 7.14
CA LEU A 208 -14.99 16.97 8.45
C LEU A 208 -13.65 17.59 8.89
N LEU A 209 -12.91 18.16 7.96
CA LEU A 209 -11.57 18.70 8.19
C LEU A 209 -11.53 20.22 7.98
N PRO A 210 -10.82 20.98 8.83
CA PRO A 210 -10.59 22.39 8.57
C PRO A 210 -9.89 22.64 7.22
N PRO A 211 -10.18 23.76 6.53
CA PRO A 211 -9.50 24.11 5.29
C PRO A 211 -7.98 24.09 5.41
N GLY A 212 -7.28 23.45 4.47
CA GLY A 212 -5.83 23.36 4.42
C GLY A 212 -5.23 22.19 5.21
N VAL A 213 -5.98 21.51 6.08
CA VAL A 213 -5.50 20.31 6.81
C VAL A 213 -5.22 19.15 5.88
N LEU A 214 -6.06 18.95 4.87
CA LEU A 214 -5.88 17.99 3.79
C LEU A 214 -5.88 18.70 2.44
N ASN A 215 -4.88 18.41 1.62
CA ASN A 215 -4.76 18.92 0.26
C ASN A 215 -4.38 17.75 -0.68
N ILE A 216 -5.06 17.65 -1.81
CA ILE A 216 -4.82 16.64 -2.84
C ILE A 216 -4.41 17.34 -4.12
N VAL A 217 -3.23 16.99 -4.64
CA VAL A 217 -2.71 17.53 -5.89
C VAL A 217 -2.48 16.38 -6.87
N ASN A 218 -3.25 16.35 -7.96
CA ASN A 218 -3.13 15.35 -9.01
C ASN A 218 -2.10 15.79 -10.05
N GLY A 219 -1.47 14.84 -10.72
CA GLY A 219 -0.50 15.13 -11.75
C GLY A 219 0.53 14.01 -11.90
N TYR A 220 1.37 14.14 -12.91
CA TYR A 220 2.42 13.16 -13.17
C TYR A 220 3.55 13.22 -12.13
N GLY A 221 4.21 12.08 -11.91
CA GLY A 221 5.28 11.97 -10.92
C GLY A 221 6.39 13.02 -11.08
N ARG A 222 6.82 13.30 -12.33
CA ARG A 222 7.86 14.32 -12.60
C ARG A 222 7.39 15.75 -12.46
N GLU A 223 6.09 16.03 -12.69
CA GLU A 223 5.53 17.38 -12.74
C GLU A 223 5.01 17.88 -11.39
N ALA A 224 4.44 16.98 -10.59
CA ALA A 224 3.89 17.29 -9.27
C ALA A 224 4.56 16.50 -8.13
N GLY A 225 4.88 15.21 -8.32
CA GLY A 225 5.48 14.37 -7.29
C GLY A 225 6.90 14.82 -6.91
N MET A 226 7.76 15.01 -7.89
CA MET A 226 9.14 15.43 -7.65
C MET A 226 9.23 16.83 -7.00
N PRO A 227 8.48 17.86 -7.44
CA PRO A 227 8.43 19.15 -6.73
C PRO A 227 8.01 19.01 -5.26
N LEU A 228 7.05 18.14 -4.95
CA LEU A 228 6.65 17.88 -3.57
C LEU A 228 7.79 17.23 -2.76
N ALA A 229 8.41 16.19 -3.30
CA ALA A 229 9.53 15.48 -2.63
C ALA A 229 10.78 16.35 -2.43
N GLN A 230 11.02 17.32 -3.32
CA GLN A 230 12.14 18.27 -3.25
C GLN A 230 11.85 19.52 -2.42
N SER A 231 10.61 19.72 -2.02
CA SER A 231 10.22 20.95 -1.31
C SER A 231 10.90 21.07 0.05
N LYS A 232 11.49 22.24 0.31
CA LYS A 232 12.00 22.61 1.63
C LYS A 232 10.90 22.99 2.63
N ARG A 233 9.65 23.02 2.15
CA ARG A 233 8.48 23.44 2.93
C ARG A 233 7.72 22.26 3.54
N ILE A 234 8.16 21.02 3.31
CA ILE A 234 7.63 19.85 4.01
C ILE A 234 8.61 19.41 5.10
N ALA A 235 8.09 18.96 6.22
CA ALA A 235 8.89 18.44 7.34
C ALA A 235 9.18 16.93 7.22
N LYS A 236 8.50 16.25 6.30
CA LYS A 236 8.65 14.81 6.05
C LYS A 236 8.08 14.46 4.68
N ILE A 237 8.66 13.45 4.05
CA ILE A 237 8.07 12.75 2.90
C ILE A 237 7.69 11.32 3.28
N ALA A 238 6.46 10.90 2.98
CA ALA A 238 6.02 9.52 3.07
C ALA A 238 5.70 9.01 1.66
N PHE A 239 6.43 8.00 1.22
CA PHE A 239 6.35 7.46 -0.13
C PHE A 239 6.03 5.96 -0.08
N THR A 240 5.10 5.53 -0.93
CA THR A 240 4.92 4.11 -1.27
C THR A 240 4.89 3.95 -2.78
N GLY A 241 5.72 3.06 -3.32
CA GLY A 241 5.81 2.82 -4.76
C GLY A 241 7.01 1.97 -5.16
N SER A 242 7.47 2.12 -6.41
CA SER A 242 8.63 1.35 -6.89
C SER A 242 9.92 1.75 -6.20
N THR A 243 10.82 0.78 -5.99
CA THR A 243 12.14 1.02 -5.39
C THR A 243 12.93 2.11 -6.13
N SER A 244 12.92 2.11 -7.46
CA SER A 244 13.62 3.11 -8.26
C SER A 244 13.10 4.54 -8.08
N THR A 245 11.79 4.71 -7.87
CA THR A 245 11.19 6.02 -7.58
C THR A 245 11.47 6.43 -6.14
N GLY A 246 11.32 5.51 -5.17
CA GLY A 246 11.60 5.77 -3.77
C GLY A 246 13.04 6.20 -3.50
N LEU A 247 14.00 5.60 -4.18
CA LEU A 247 15.41 6.03 -4.10
C LEU A 247 15.62 7.47 -4.58
N ARG A 248 14.94 7.88 -5.66
CA ARG A 248 15.00 9.27 -6.15
C ARG A 248 14.35 10.26 -5.19
N ASP A 249 13.18 9.92 -4.65
CA ASP A 249 12.46 10.76 -3.70
C ASP A 249 13.23 10.87 -2.37
N HIS A 250 13.87 9.78 -1.93
CA HIS A 250 14.74 9.77 -0.75
C HIS A 250 15.96 10.66 -0.94
N ALA A 251 16.64 10.54 -2.08
CA ALA A 251 17.79 11.38 -2.40
C ALA A 251 17.41 12.87 -2.46
N ALA A 252 16.22 13.17 -2.99
CA ALA A 252 15.69 14.54 -3.01
C ALA A 252 15.43 15.07 -1.60
N GLY A 253 14.80 14.29 -0.73
CA GLY A 253 14.56 14.64 0.68
C GLY A 253 15.86 14.78 1.49
N ALA A 254 16.85 13.92 1.25
CA ALA A 254 18.15 13.97 1.93
C ALA A 254 18.88 15.30 1.74
N ASN A 255 18.78 15.93 0.57
CA ASN A 255 19.36 17.25 0.31
C ASN A 255 18.77 18.36 1.19
N ASN A 256 17.59 18.16 1.73
CA ASN A 256 16.86 19.11 2.59
C ASN A 256 16.85 18.68 4.06
N LEU A 257 17.52 17.58 4.41
CA LEU A 257 17.49 16.97 5.76
C LEU A 257 16.06 16.59 6.20
N ILE A 258 15.23 16.14 5.26
CA ILE A 258 13.84 15.77 5.50
C ILE A 258 13.77 14.26 5.76
N PRO A 259 13.21 13.81 6.90
CA PRO A 259 13.02 12.39 7.17
C PRO A 259 12.02 11.78 6.18
N ALA A 260 12.28 10.53 5.80
CA ALA A 260 11.44 9.77 4.88
C ALA A 260 10.97 8.45 5.50
N THR A 261 9.72 8.07 5.25
CA THR A 261 9.28 6.68 5.33
C THR A 261 9.03 6.18 3.92
N LEU A 262 9.60 5.02 3.61
CA LEU A 262 9.58 4.43 2.27
C LEU A 262 9.05 3.01 2.35
N GLU A 263 7.97 2.73 1.64
CA GLU A 263 7.45 1.40 1.40
C GLU A 263 7.65 1.08 -0.08
N LEU A 264 8.51 0.11 -0.36
CA LEU A 264 9.03 -0.14 -1.70
C LEU A 264 8.67 -1.57 -2.16
N GLY A 265 9.33 -2.02 -3.22
CA GLY A 265 9.07 -3.30 -3.83
C GLY A 265 9.45 -4.51 -2.98
N GLY A 266 9.01 -5.67 -3.43
CA GLY A 266 9.29 -6.95 -2.80
C GLY A 266 9.41 -8.10 -3.80
N LYS A 267 10.03 -9.20 -3.35
CA LYS A 267 10.06 -10.50 -4.02
C LYS A 267 9.88 -11.59 -2.97
N SER A 268 8.70 -11.59 -2.37
CA SER A 268 8.41 -12.32 -1.13
C SER A 268 8.46 -13.83 -1.33
N PRO A 269 9.25 -14.56 -0.53
CA PRO A 269 9.24 -16.01 -0.51
C PRO A 269 8.02 -16.53 0.24
N ASN A 270 7.45 -17.63 -0.24
CA ASN A 270 6.37 -18.37 0.40
C ASN A 270 6.79 -19.84 0.48
N ILE A 271 7.09 -20.34 1.68
CA ILE A 271 7.79 -21.61 1.91
C ILE A 271 6.80 -22.65 2.40
N PHE A 272 6.80 -23.83 1.77
CA PHE A 272 5.91 -24.95 2.09
C PHE A 272 6.73 -26.18 2.47
N PHE A 273 6.68 -26.57 3.75
CA PHE A 273 7.31 -27.77 4.26
C PHE A 273 6.47 -29.02 3.97
N ALA A 274 7.11 -30.19 3.96
CA ALA A 274 6.47 -31.45 3.58
C ALA A 274 5.28 -31.81 4.46
N ASP A 275 5.32 -31.45 5.74
CA ASP A 275 4.29 -31.77 6.72
C ASP A 275 2.92 -31.13 6.45
N VAL A 276 2.83 -30.15 5.53
CA VAL A 276 1.52 -29.61 5.08
C VAL A 276 0.68 -30.72 4.42
N MET A 277 1.32 -31.72 3.81
CA MET A 277 0.69 -32.84 3.12
C MET A 277 0.37 -34.05 4.03
N ASP A 278 0.75 -34.02 5.31
CA ASP A 278 0.55 -35.18 6.23
C ASP A 278 -0.92 -35.57 6.40
N LYS A 279 -1.85 -34.63 6.18
CA LYS A 279 -3.29 -34.86 6.25
C LYS A 279 -4.01 -34.10 5.16
N ASP A 280 -5.02 -34.73 4.55
CA ASP A 280 -5.95 -34.09 3.63
C ASP A 280 -7.09 -33.43 4.44
N ASP A 281 -6.86 -32.22 4.88
CA ASP A 281 -7.74 -31.49 5.79
C ASP A 281 -7.81 -29.98 5.45
N ALA A 282 -8.55 -29.23 6.24
CA ALA A 282 -8.72 -27.79 6.07
C ALA A 282 -7.38 -27.01 6.13
N PHE A 283 -6.35 -27.53 6.84
CA PHE A 283 -5.06 -26.90 6.87
C PHE A 283 -4.32 -27.01 5.52
N LEU A 284 -4.37 -28.18 4.90
CA LEU A 284 -3.80 -28.38 3.56
C LEU A 284 -4.53 -27.50 2.52
N ASP A 285 -5.86 -27.43 2.60
CA ASP A 285 -6.65 -26.58 1.71
C ASP A 285 -6.27 -25.10 1.88
N LYS A 286 -6.10 -24.65 3.12
CA LYS A 286 -5.61 -23.32 3.46
C LYS A 286 -4.19 -23.04 2.95
N ALA A 287 -3.29 -24.03 3.02
CA ALA A 287 -1.92 -23.90 2.49
C ALA A 287 -1.90 -23.76 0.96
N ILE A 288 -2.74 -24.53 0.26
CA ILE A 288 -2.93 -24.42 -1.19
C ILE A 288 -3.47 -23.02 -1.55
N GLU A 289 -4.50 -22.56 -0.85
CA GLU A 289 -5.02 -21.20 -1.01
C GLU A 289 -3.93 -20.15 -0.77
N GLY A 290 -3.11 -20.32 0.28
CA GLY A 290 -1.99 -19.45 0.62
C GLY A 290 -0.94 -19.34 -0.48
N LEU A 291 -0.74 -20.39 -1.28
CA LEU A 291 0.11 -20.32 -2.47
C LEU A 291 -0.59 -19.54 -3.59
N VAL A 292 -1.87 -19.81 -3.82
CA VAL A 292 -2.64 -19.19 -4.92
C VAL A 292 -2.89 -17.70 -4.68
N LEU A 293 -2.67 -17.20 -3.49
CA LEU A 293 -2.72 -15.75 -3.17
C LEU A 293 -1.73 -14.88 -3.97
N PHE A 294 -0.85 -15.47 -4.77
CA PHE A 294 -0.07 -14.71 -5.76
C PHE A 294 -0.96 -14.00 -6.80
N ALA A 295 -2.17 -14.51 -7.02
CA ALA A 295 -3.16 -13.92 -7.93
C ALA A 295 -4.10 -12.90 -7.26
N PHE A 296 -4.07 -12.82 -5.91
CA PHE A 296 -4.83 -11.81 -5.17
C PHE A 296 -4.47 -10.41 -5.65
N ASN A 297 -5.46 -9.54 -5.79
CA ASN A 297 -5.29 -8.20 -6.37
C ASN A 297 -4.53 -8.23 -7.71
N GLN A 298 -4.79 -9.22 -8.56
CA GLN A 298 -4.09 -9.53 -9.82
C GLN A 298 -2.55 -9.51 -9.71
N GLY A 299 -2.01 -9.90 -8.54
CA GLY A 299 -0.58 -9.91 -8.24
C GLY A 299 0.04 -8.53 -8.00
N GLU A 300 -0.74 -7.47 -8.01
CA GLU A 300 -0.30 -6.08 -7.83
C GLU A 300 -0.23 -5.73 -6.33
N VAL A 301 0.56 -6.52 -5.60
CA VAL A 301 0.77 -6.39 -4.16
C VAL A 301 2.27 -6.38 -3.87
N CYS A 302 2.74 -5.39 -3.12
CA CYS A 302 4.16 -5.27 -2.76
C CYS A 302 4.70 -6.50 -1.99
N THR A 303 3.85 -7.16 -1.20
CA THR A 303 4.13 -8.42 -0.51
C THR A 303 3.64 -9.66 -1.26
N CYS A 304 3.29 -9.54 -2.54
CA CYS A 304 2.85 -10.69 -3.34
C CYS A 304 3.78 -11.89 -3.09
N PRO A 305 3.22 -13.09 -2.72
CA PRO A 305 4.03 -14.29 -2.53
C PRO A 305 4.52 -14.83 -3.88
N SER A 306 5.37 -14.05 -4.54
CA SER A 306 5.77 -14.22 -5.94
C SER A 306 6.88 -15.25 -6.15
N ARG A 307 7.44 -15.82 -5.06
CA ARG A 307 8.31 -17.00 -5.09
C ARG A 307 7.73 -18.08 -4.20
N ALA A 308 7.30 -19.21 -4.77
CA ALA A 308 6.94 -20.40 -4.02
C ALA A 308 8.15 -21.32 -3.90
N ILE A 309 8.51 -21.67 -2.66
CA ILE A 309 9.65 -22.52 -2.32
C ILE A 309 9.08 -23.75 -1.63
N ILE A 310 9.04 -24.90 -2.35
CA ILE A 310 8.30 -26.08 -1.95
C ILE A 310 9.29 -27.20 -1.62
N GLN A 311 9.09 -27.91 -0.50
CA GLN A 311 9.95 -29.04 -0.16
C GLN A 311 9.84 -30.14 -1.24
N GLU A 312 10.99 -30.58 -1.73
CA GLU A 312 11.11 -31.46 -2.90
C GLU A 312 10.23 -32.71 -2.79
N SER A 313 10.15 -33.32 -1.61
CA SER A 313 9.39 -34.53 -1.37
C SER A 313 7.90 -34.48 -1.61
N ILE A 314 7.30 -33.27 -1.57
CA ILE A 314 5.85 -33.07 -1.79
C ILE A 314 5.53 -32.35 -3.11
N TYR A 315 6.55 -31.95 -3.86
CA TYR A 315 6.39 -31.03 -4.98
C TYR A 315 5.30 -31.50 -5.96
N ASP A 316 5.37 -32.71 -6.48
CA ASP A 316 4.47 -33.17 -7.54
C ASP A 316 3.01 -33.22 -7.07
N GLN A 317 2.75 -33.81 -5.90
CA GLN A 317 1.40 -33.95 -5.36
C GLN A 317 0.80 -32.60 -4.91
N PHE A 318 1.64 -31.75 -4.33
CA PHE A 318 1.20 -30.42 -3.89
C PHE A 318 0.87 -29.54 -5.10
N MET A 319 1.75 -29.52 -6.12
CA MET A 319 1.54 -28.74 -7.34
C MET A 319 0.35 -29.21 -8.17
N GLU A 320 0.04 -30.50 -8.19
CA GLU A 320 -1.20 -30.99 -8.84
C GLU A 320 -2.44 -30.31 -8.25
N ARG A 321 -2.51 -30.20 -6.91
CA ARG A 321 -3.62 -29.52 -6.21
C ARG A 321 -3.61 -28.02 -6.45
N VAL A 322 -2.44 -27.40 -6.44
CA VAL A 322 -2.26 -25.98 -6.73
C VAL A 322 -2.76 -25.65 -8.14
N LEU A 323 -2.35 -26.39 -9.16
CA LEU A 323 -2.75 -26.13 -10.54
C LEU A 323 -4.26 -26.28 -10.74
N LYS A 324 -4.91 -27.25 -10.07
CA LYS A 324 -6.39 -27.35 -10.06
C LYS A 324 -7.04 -26.10 -9.46
N ARG A 325 -6.47 -25.56 -8.36
CA ARG A 325 -6.98 -24.34 -7.72
C ARG A 325 -6.77 -23.11 -8.60
N VAL A 326 -5.62 -22.99 -9.27
CA VAL A 326 -5.32 -21.91 -10.22
C VAL A 326 -6.29 -21.93 -11.40
N ALA A 327 -6.58 -23.10 -11.95
CA ALA A 327 -7.53 -23.27 -13.05
C ALA A 327 -8.98 -22.90 -12.67
N ALA A 328 -9.30 -22.90 -11.38
CA ALA A 328 -10.61 -22.52 -10.85
C ALA A 328 -10.74 -21.00 -10.57
N ILE A 329 -9.69 -20.22 -10.78
CA ILE A 329 -9.76 -18.74 -10.61
C ILE A 329 -10.73 -18.16 -11.64
N LYS A 330 -11.76 -17.49 -11.14
CA LYS A 330 -12.72 -16.77 -11.98
C LYS A 330 -12.12 -15.42 -12.38
N HIS A 331 -11.53 -15.38 -13.56
CA HIS A 331 -10.98 -14.19 -14.17
C HIS A 331 -12.00 -13.64 -15.18
N GLN A 332 -12.79 -12.67 -14.76
CA GLN A 332 -13.93 -12.15 -15.50
C GLN A 332 -14.14 -10.66 -15.20
N ASN A 333 -15.32 -10.11 -15.53
CA ASN A 333 -15.61 -8.69 -15.29
C ASN A 333 -15.30 -8.29 -13.84
N PRO A 334 -14.39 -7.36 -13.59
CA PRO A 334 -14.07 -6.91 -12.24
C PRO A 334 -15.27 -6.34 -11.47
N LEU A 335 -16.29 -5.85 -12.16
CA LEU A 335 -17.52 -5.33 -11.56
C LEU A 335 -18.53 -6.44 -11.17
N ASP A 336 -18.21 -7.70 -11.40
CA ASP A 336 -18.96 -8.85 -10.93
C ASP A 336 -18.44 -9.31 -9.57
N THR A 337 -19.33 -9.41 -8.57
CA THR A 337 -18.96 -9.86 -7.21
C THR A 337 -18.43 -11.29 -7.13
N ASP A 338 -18.59 -12.09 -8.20
CA ASP A 338 -18.05 -13.44 -8.32
C ASP A 338 -16.63 -13.47 -8.96
N SER A 339 -16.17 -12.36 -9.50
CA SER A 339 -14.81 -12.25 -10.04
C SER A 339 -13.75 -12.40 -8.95
N MET A 340 -12.77 -13.26 -9.19
CA MET A 340 -11.66 -13.51 -8.24
C MET A 340 -10.39 -12.74 -8.59
N MET A 341 -10.27 -12.29 -9.84
CA MET A 341 -9.11 -11.53 -10.32
C MET A 341 -9.57 -10.49 -11.34
N GLY A 342 -9.03 -9.29 -11.24
CA GLY A 342 -9.36 -8.16 -12.10
C GLY A 342 -8.34 -7.88 -13.19
N ALA A 343 -8.37 -6.64 -13.71
CA ALA A 343 -7.43 -6.12 -14.71
C ALA A 343 -6.18 -5.55 -14.04
N GLN A 344 -5.06 -5.50 -14.77
CA GLN A 344 -3.86 -4.78 -14.37
C GLN A 344 -4.13 -3.26 -14.39
N ALA A 345 -3.55 -2.50 -13.49
CA ALA A 345 -3.90 -1.11 -13.27
C ALA A 345 -3.64 -0.17 -14.47
N SER A 346 -2.79 -0.53 -15.40
CA SER A 346 -2.47 0.29 -16.57
C SER A 346 -1.94 -0.54 -17.74
N LYS A 347 -1.94 0.08 -18.92
CA LYS A 347 -1.34 -0.52 -20.11
C LYS A 347 0.18 -0.69 -19.97
N GLU A 348 0.85 0.24 -19.28
CA GLU A 348 2.29 0.13 -19.00
C GLU A 348 2.57 -1.07 -18.11
N GLN A 349 1.76 -1.30 -17.09
CA GLN A 349 1.89 -2.45 -16.21
C GLN A 349 1.60 -3.76 -16.95
N LEU A 350 0.58 -3.82 -17.78
CA LEU A 350 0.33 -4.95 -18.68
C LEU A 350 1.56 -5.26 -19.54
N THR A 351 2.10 -4.25 -20.21
CA THR A 351 3.27 -4.39 -21.09
C THR A 351 4.49 -4.89 -20.31
N LYS A 352 4.74 -4.33 -19.12
CA LYS A 352 5.81 -4.78 -18.23
C LYS A 352 5.65 -6.27 -17.89
N ILE A 353 4.48 -6.69 -17.45
CA ILE A 353 4.24 -8.08 -17.07
C ILE A 353 4.47 -9.02 -18.25
N LEU A 354 3.91 -8.72 -19.43
CA LEU A 354 4.09 -9.54 -20.63
C LEU A 354 5.57 -9.68 -21.00
N SER A 355 6.36 -8.61 -20.86
CA SER A 355 7.81 -8.68 -21.11
C SER A 355 8.54 -9.65 -20.16
N TYR A 356 8.08 -9.75 -18.90
CA TYR A 356 8.64 -10.74 -17.96
C TYR A 356 8.17 -12.15 -18.25
N LEU A 357 6.97 -12.36 -18.80
CA LEU A 357 6.54 -13.69 -19.24
C LEU A 357 7.43 -14.20 -20.38
N ASP A 358 7.76 -13.31 -21.33
CA ASP A 358 8.70 -13.66 -22.41
C ASP A 358 10.12 -13.89 -21.88
N LEU A 359 10.58 -13.05 -20.95
CA LEU A 359 11.88 -13.21 -20.31
C LEU A 359 11.99 -14.56 -19.59
N GLY A 360 10.98 -14.97 -18.83
CA GLY A 360 10.98 -16.28 -18.15
C GLY A 360 11.13 -17.45 -19.11
N LYS A 361 10.43 -17.42 -20.25
CA LYS A 361 10.56 -18.42 -21.32
C LYS A 361 11.97 -18.39 -21.94
N GLN A 362 12.53 -17.20 -22.20
CA GLN A 362 13.88 -17.04 -22.75
C GLN A 362 14.97 -17.54 -21.79
N GLU A 363 14.79 -17.39 -20.49
CA GLU A 363 15.70 -17.92 -19.46
C GLU A 363 15.56 -19.44 -19.26
N GLY A 364 14.61 -20.07 -19.94
CA GLY A 364 14.39 -21.51 -19.89
C GLY A 364 13.52 -21.98 -18.72
N ALA A 365 12.75 -21.08 -18.12
CA ALA A 365 11.77 -21.47 -17.11
C ALA A 365 10.62 -22.27 -17.75
N GLU A 366 10.19 -23.34 -17.08
CA GLU A 366 9.03 -24.13 -17.51
C GLU A 366 7.73 -23.42 -17.17
N VAL A 367 6.85 -23.25 -18.15
CA VAL A 367 5.50 -22.68 -17.95
C VAL A 367 4.59 -23.80 -17.44
N LEU A 368 4.14 -23.70 -16.18
CA LEU A 368 3.23 -24.66 -15.56
C LEU A 368 1.74 -24.30 -15.79
N ALA A 369 1.44 -23.00 -15.90
CA ALA A 369 0.11 -22.48 -16.20
C ALA A 369 0.18 -21.05 -16.76
N GLY A 370 -0.81 -20.62 -17.52
CA GLY A 370 -0.91 -19.29 -18.08
C GLY A 370 0.14 -19.00 -19.14
N GLY A 371 0.85 -17.89 -19.00
CA GLY A 371 1.99 -17.51 -19.85
C GLY A 371 1.66 -16.48 -20.94
N GLY A 372 0.55 -15.74 -20.84
CA GLY A 372 0.17 -14.74 -21.82
C GLY A 372 -0.90 -13.76 -21.33
N GLN A 373 -1.27 -12.87 -22.24
CA GLN A 373 -2.41 -11.97 -22.03
C GLN A 373 -3.72 -12.78 -21.98
N ALA A 374 -4.67 -12.35 -21.16
CA ALA A 374 -6.02 -12.87 -21.16
C ALA A 374 -6.92 -11.99 -22.03
N HIS A 375 -7.81 -12.61 -22.80
CA HIS A 375 -8.81 -11.95 -23.65
C HIS A 375 -10.19 -12.35 -23.15
N LEU A 376 -10.92 -11.42 -22.55
CA LEU A 376 -12.22 -11.68 -21.96
C LEU A 376 -13.39 -11.40 -22.91
N GLY A 377 -13.11 -10.78 -24.05
CA GLY A 377 -14.10 -10.49 -25.10
C GLY A 377 -15.10 -9.39 -24.75
N GLY A 378 -15.97 -9.06 -25.71
CA GLY A 378 -17.03 -8.08 -25.54
C GLY A 378 -16.52 -6.71 -25.08
N ASP A 379 -17.21 -6.11 -24.14
CA ASP A 379 -16.85 -4.79 -23.58
C ASP A 379 -15.53 -4.78 -22.78
N LEU A 380 -15.00 -5.96 -22.44
CA LEU A 380 -13.76 -6.14 -21.69
C LEU A 380 -12.53 -6.31 -22.57
N GLU A 381 -12.68 -6.46 -23.89
CA GLU A 381 -11.58 -6.78 -24.82
C GLU A 381 -10.47 -5.74 -24.81
N GLY A 382 -10.81 -4.47 -24.59
CA GLY A 382 -9.82 -3.39 -24.46
C GLY A 382 -9.14 -3.28 -23.09
N GLY A 383 -9.55 -4.08 -22.13
CA GLY A 383 -9.03 -4.08 -20.76
C GLY A 383 -7.65 -4.74 -20.63
N TYR A 384 -7.05 -4.60 -19.46
CA TYR A 384 -5.65 -4.96 -19.26
C TYR A 384 -5.51 -6.26 -18.45
N TYR A 385 -5.79 -7.41 -19.08
CA TYR A 385 -5.87 -8.70 -18.40
C TYR A 385 -4.66 -9.60 -18.70
N VAL A 386 -4.15 -10.26 -17.65
CA VAL A 386 -3.04 -11.23 -17.73
C VAL A 386 -3.51 -12.54 -17.13
N GLN A 387 -3.18 -13.67 -17.77
CA GLN A 387 -3.46 -14.99 -17.23
C GLN A 387 -2.66 -15.21 -15.93
N PRO A 388 -3.26 -15.81 -14.88
CA PRO A 388 -2.48 -16.29 -13.74
C PRO A 388 -1.40 -17.23 -14.25
N THR A 389 -0.14 -16.90 -14.00
CA THR A 389 1.00 -17.58 -14.62
C THR A 389 1.94 -18.15 -13.58
N LEU A 390 2.30 -19.41 -13.74
CA LEU A 390 3.28 -20.11 -12.92
C LEU A 390 4.45 -20.57 -13.77
N PHE A 391 5.65 -20.24 -13.30
CA PHE A 391 6.91 -20.75 -13.87
C PHE A 391 7.63 -21.64 -12.86
N LYS A 392 8.20 -22.76 -13.32
CA LYS A 392 9.18 -23.54 -12.57
C LYS A 392 10.59 -23.18 -13.05
N GLY A 393 11.48 -22.95 -12.10
CA GLY A 393 12.86 -22.57 -12.41
C GLY A 393 13.75 -22.58 -11.17
N HIS A 394 14.79 -21.78 -11.18
CA HIS A 394 15.73 -21.65 -10.08
C HIS A 394 15.94 -20.21 -9.65
N ASN A 395 16.33 -20.02 -8.39
CA ASN A 395 16.35 -18.70 -7.74
C ASN A 395 17.27 -17.65 -8.41
N LYS A 396 18.18 -18.04 -9.30
CA LYS A 396 19.08 -17.12 -10.03
C LYS A 396 18.48 -16.52 -11.30
N MET A 397 17.32 -17.01 -11.75
CA MET A 397 16.60 -16.41 -12.88
C MET A 397 16.05 -15.03 -12.50
N ARG A 398 15.98 -14.11 -13.45
CA ARG A 398 15.47 -12.75 -13.21
C ARG A 398 14.02 -12.75 -12.74
N ILE A 399 13.20 -13.68 -13.23
CA ILE A 399 11.81 -13.84 -12.76
C ILE A 399 11.71 -14.23 -11.27
N PHE A 400 12.78 -14.74 -10.65
CA PHE A 400 12.88 -15.01 -9.21
C PHE A 400 13.48 -13.84 -8.42
N GLN A 401 14.22 -12.95 -9.06
CA GLN A 401 14.96 -11.87 -8.40
C GLN A 401 14.29 -10.51 -8.55
N GLU A 402 13.64 -10.26 -9.69
CA GLU A 402 13.06 -8.97 -10.01
C GLU A 402 11.55 -8.92 -9.72
N GLU A 403 11.06 -7.77 -9.30
CA GLU A 403 9.64 -7.54 -9.03
C GLU A 403 8.85 -7.35 -10.33
N ILE A 404 8.01 -8.33 -10.64
CA ILE A 404 7.13 -8.31 -11.82
C ILE A 404 5.89 -7.45 -11.54
N PHE A 405 5.33 -7.56 -10.34
CA PHE A 405 4.15 -6.86 -9.89
C PHE A 405 2.90 -7.19 -10.71
N GLY A 406 2.65 -8.47 -10.89
CA GLY A 406 1.51 -9.04 -11.61
C GLY A 406 1.23 -10.48 -11.17
N PRO A 407 0.24 -11.17 -11.74
CA PRO A 407 -0.18 -12.50 -11.32
C PRO A 407 0.79 -13.57 -11.84
N VAL A 408 2.06 -13.46 -11.48
CA VAL A 408 3.17 -14.31 -11.93
C VAL A 408 3.90 -14.88 -10.73
N LEU A 409 3.91 -16.20 -10.63
CA LEU A 409 4.55 -16.96 -9.58
C LEU A 409 5.76 -17.73 -10.12
N ALA A 410 6.91 -17.59 -9.48
CA ALA A 410 8.10 -18.36 -9.73
C ALA A 410 8.22 -19.47 -8.67
N VAL A 411 8.28 -20.75 -9.11
CA VAL A 411 8.26 -21.94 -8.26
C VAL A 411 9.59 -22.64 -8.32
N THR A 412 10.16 -22.95 -7.15
CA THR A 412 11.37 -23.77 -7.01
C THR A 412 11.24 -24.72 -5.82
N THR A 413 12.17 -25.65 -5.67
CA THR A 413 12.19 -26.64 -4.60
C THR A 413 13.34 -26.43 -3.64
N PHE A 414 13.25 -27.03 -2.45
CA PHE A 414 14.32 -27.12 -1.46
C PHE A 414 14.32 -28.52 -0.80
N LYS A 415 15.46 -28.90 -0.23
CA LYS A 415 15.66 -30.22 0.42
C LYS A 415 15.45 -30.14 1.93
N ASP A 416 16.04 -29.13 2.56
CA ASP A 416 16.03 -28.97 4.02
C ASP A 416 15.82 -27.51 4.45
N GLU A 417 15.66 -27.31 5.75
CA GLU A 417 15.38 -26.00 6.37
C GLU A 417 16.49 -24.97 6.04
N ALA A 418 17.75 -25.38 5.97
CA ALA A 418 18.88 -24.50 5.70
C ALA A 418 18.85 -23.99 4.25
N GLU A 419 18.56 -24.87 3.29
CA GLU A 419 18.42 -24.50 1.88
C GLU A 419 17.21 -23.60 1.65
N ALA A 420 16.07 -23.91 2.28
CA ALA A 420 14.87 -23.06 2.22
C ALA A 420 15.17 -21.64 2.68
N LEU A 421 15.88 -21.50 3.81
CA LEU A 421 16.27 -20.20 4.36
C LEU A 421 17.26 -19.48 3.45
N ALA A 422 18.24 -20.17 2.89
CA ALA A 422 19.21 -19.61 1.96
C ALA A 422 18.52 -19.03 0.72
N ILE A 423 17.62 -19.79 0.09
CA ILE A 423 16.84 -19.33 -1.07
C ILE A 423 15.95 -18.14 -0.69
N ALA A 424 15.25 -18.23 0.45
CA ALA A 424 14.34 -17.16 0.89
C ALA A 424 15.05 -15.80 1.05
N ASN A 425 16.26 -15.82 1.64
CA ASN A 425 17.04 -14.61 1.92
C ASN A 425 17.89 -14.10 0.73
N ASP A 426 18.06 -14.92 -0.32
CA ASP A 426 18.84 -14.58 -1.53
C ASP A 426 18.04 -13.71 -2.49
N THR A 427 17.84 -12.46 -2.08
CA THR A 427 17.17 -11.40 -2.83
C THR A 427 17.60 -10.04 -2.28
N LEU A 428 17.50 -8.98 -3.10
CA LEU A 428 17.71 -7.60 -2.68
C LEU A 428 16.59 -7.10 -1.76
N TYR A 429 15.42 -7.72 -1.81
CA TYR A 429 14.23 -7.33 -1.09
C TYR A 429 14.10 -8.01 0.29
N GLY A 430 13.21 -7.46 1.10
CA GLY A 430 12.88 -8.00 2.41
C GLY A 430 11.57 -7.42 2.96
N LEU A 431 10.50 -7.41 2.14
CA LEU A 431 9.22 -6.83 2.57
C LEU A 431 8.38 -7.87 3.31
N GLY A 432 7.95 -8.93 2.62
CA GLY A 432 7.10 -9.97 3.17
C GLY A 432 7.69 -11.37 2.99
N ALA A 433 7.16 -12.33 3.76
CA ALA A 433 7.43 -13.76 3.60
C ALA A 433 6.31 -14.60 4.20
N GLY A 434 6.12 -15.82 3.70
CA GLY A 434 5.22 -16.82 4.26
C GLY A 434 5.95 -18.12 4.60
N VAL A 435 5.50 -18.76 5.69
CA VAL A 435 5.99 -20.09 6.11
C VAL A 435 4.79 -20.96 6.45
N TRP A 436 4.75 -22.16 5.85
CA TRP A 436 3.68 -23.13 6.03
C TRP A 436 4.26 -24.45 6.55
N SER A 437 3.91 -24.80 7.77
CA SER A 437 4.31 -26.04 8.43
C SER A 437 3.34 -26.35 9.58
N ARG A 438 3.03 -27.62 9.78
CA ARG A 438 2.29 -28.08 10.96
C ARG A 438 3.17 -28.10 12.22
N ASN A 439 4.50 -28.09 12.04
CA ASN A 439 5.45 -28.03 13.13
C ASN A 439 5.70 -26.58 13.55
N GLY A 440 5.12 -26.18 14.68
CA GLY A 440 5.26 -24.83 15.22
C GLY A 440 6.70 -24.39 15.47
N ASN A 441 7.60 -25.31 15.84
CA ASN A 441 9.01 -24.99 16.06
C ASN A 441 9.73 -24.65 14.74
N VAL A 442 9.49 -25.42 13.69
CA VAL A 442 10.02 -25.13 12.34
C VAL A 442 9.50 -23.77 11.86
N ALA A 443 8.18 -23.58 11.92
CA ALA A 443 7.55 -22.35 11.48
C ALA A 443 8.09 -21.12 12.23
N TYR A 444 8.29 -21.22 13.55
CA TYR A 444 8.81 -20.12 14.37
C TYR A 444 10.29 -19.83 14.06
N ARG A 445 11.16 -20.86 13.98
CA ARG A 445 12.58 -20.66 13.64
C ARG A 445 12.76 -20.01 12.27
N MET A 446 12.02 -20.49 11.27
CA MET A 446 12.04 -19.93 9.92
C MET A 446 11.57 -18.48 9.93
N GLY A 447 10.45 -18.20 10.58
CA GLY A 447 9.92 -16.83 10.71
C GLY A 447 10.92 -15.85 11.36
N ARG A 448 11.69 -16.34 12.34
CA ARG A 448 12.75 -15.55 13.01
C ARG A 448 13.99 -15.32 12.14
N ALA A 449 14.30 -16.25 11.25
CA ALA A 449 15.55 -16.25 10.47
C ALA A 449 15.39 -15.55 9.10
N ILE A 450 14.18 -15.45 8.56
CA ILE A 450 13.92 -14.78 7.30
C ILE A 450 14.14 -13.26 7.45
N LYS A 451 14.84 -12.68 6.49
CA LYS A 451 15.18 -11.24 6.45
C LYS A 451 14.08 -10.44 5.76
N ALA A 452 12.90 -10.38 6.39
CA ALA A 452 11.74 -9.61 5.94
C ALA A 452 11.09 -8.87 7.11
N GLY A 453 10.46 -7.74 6.83
CA GLY A 453 9.83 -6.93 7.86
C GLY A 453 8.49 -7.49 8.32
N ARG A 454 7.76 -8.21 7.46
CA ARG A 454 6.54 -8.94 7.78
C ARG A 454 6.69 -10.41 7.41
N VAL A 455 6.53 -11.31 8.38
CA VAL A 455 6.49 -12.75 8.12
C VAL A 455 5.18 -13.32 8.63
N TRP A 456 4.45 -14.00 7.74
CA TRP A 456 3.24 -14.73 8.07
C TRP A 456 3.56 -16.21 8.27
N THR A 457 2.98 -16.79 9.31
CA THR A 457 3.08 -18.23 9.57
C THR A 457 1.69 -18.84 9.48
N ASN A 458 1.51 -19.83 8.59
CA ASN A 458 0.24 -20.52 8.36
C ASN A 458 -0.93 -19.59 8.02
N CYS A 459 -0.64 -18.44 7.46
CA CYS A 459 -1.55 -17.46 6.86
C CYS A 459 -0.76 -16.60 5.86
N TYR A 460 -1.46 -15.76 5.11
CA TYR A 460 -0.85 -14.74 4.25
C TYR A 460 -1.83 -13.58 4.02
N HIS A 461 -1.33 -12.41 3.61
CA HIS A 461 -2.15 -11.22 3.31
C HIS A 461 -3.08 -10.74 4.45
N ALA A 462 -2.73 -11.00 5.71
CA ALA A 462 -3.42 -10.40 6.85
C ALA A 462 -2.74 -9.06 7.22
N TYR A 463 -3.52 -7.97 7.19
CA TYR A 463 -3.02 -6.60 7.43
C TYR A 463 -3.77 -5.90 8.57
N PRO A 464 -3.75 -6.43 9.80
CA PRO A 464 -4.39 -5.76 10.91
C PRO A 464 -3.68 -4.44 11.25
N ALA A 465 -4.45 -3.40 11.52
CA ALA A 465 -3.92 -2.05 11.77
C ALA A 465 -2.93 -1.96 12.95
N HIS A 466 -3.05 -2.89 13.90
CA HIS A 466 -2.19 -2.97 15.11
C HIS A 466 -0.93 -3.83 14.95
N ALA A 467 -0.61 -4.29 13.75
CA ALA A 467 0.63 -5.03 13.46
C ALA A 467 1.52 -4.22 12.53
N ALA A 468 2.76 -3.94 12.95
CA ALA A 468 3.71 -3.14 12.19
C ALA A 468 4.02 -3.74 10.82
N PHE A 469 4.08 -2.89 9.81
CA PHE A 469 4.39 -3.23 8.43
C PHE A 469 5.58 -2.42 7.94
N GLY A 470 6.45 -3.02 7.15
CA GLY A 470 7.58 -2.34 6.51
C GLY A 470 8.69 -3.27 6.09
N GLY A 471 9.61 -2.76 5.27
CA GLY A 471 10.66 -3.54 4.63
C GLY A 471 11.98 -3.61 5.38
N TYR A 472 12.74 -4.65 5.07
CA TYR A 472 14.17 -4.76 5.26
C TYR A 472 14.87 -4.48 3.92
N LYS A 473 16.18 -4.26 3.92
CA LYS A 473 17.01 -4.12 2.71
C LYS A 473 16.42 -3.03 1.77
N GLU A 474 16.31 -3.34 0.47
CA GLU A 474 15.78 -2.41 -0.53
C GLU A 474 14.23 -2.31 -0.60
N SER A 475 13.54 -2.92 0.35
CA SER A 475 12.08 -2.85 0.45
C SER A 475 11.57 -1.67 1.28
N GLY A 476 12.42 -0.89 1.92
CA GLY A 476 11.98 0.35 2.54
C GLY A 476 12.69 0.77 3.81
N ILE A 477 12.22 1.91 4.32
CA ILE A 477 12.73 2.58 5.54
C ILE A 477 11.53 2.98 6.40
N GLY A 478 11.56 2.68 7.68
CA GLY A 478 10.49 2.97 8.61
C GLY A 478 9.46 1.86 8.70
N ARG A 479 8.32 2.17 9.32
CA ARG A 479 7.19 1.26 9.46
C ARG A 479 5.89 1.99 9.22
N GLU A 480 4.94 1.29 8.59
CA GLU A 480 3.55 1.68 8.46
C GLU A 480 2.70 0.89 9.46
N THR A 481 1.47 1.34 9.70
CA THR A 481 0.55 0.72 10.66
C THR A 481 1.11 0.69 12.09
N HIS A 482 0.42 0.05 13.05
CA HIS A 482 0.81 0.02 14.46
C HIS A 482 1.04 1.43 15.07
N LYS A 483 0.91 1.57 16.38
CA LYS A 483 1.11 2.85 17.08
C LYS A 483 2.50 3.49 16.85
N MET A 484 3.53 2.67 16.53
CA MET A 484 4.87 3.18 16.22
C MET A 484 4.90 4.10 14.99
N MET A 485 3.87 4.05 14.12
CA MET A 485 3.76 4.96 12.98
C MET A 485 3.64 6.43 13.42
N LEU A 486 3.08 6.69 14.60
CA LEU A 486 2.98 8.05 15.14
C LEU A 486 4.38 8.68 15.34
N ASP A 487 5.40 7.89 15.70
CA ASP A 487 6.78 8.36 15.87
C ASP A 487 7.37 8.92 14.56
N HIS A 488 6.84 8.46 13.42
CA HIS A 488 7.25 8.97 12.11
C HIS A 488 6.54 10.27 11.70
N TYR A 489 5.52 10.70 12.43
CA TYR A 489 4.75 11.93 12.19
C TYR A 489 4.85 12.93 13.34
N GLN A 490 5.71 12.65 14.31
CA GLN A 490 5.94 13.47 15.49
C GLN A 490 7.43 13.65 15.72
N GLN A 491 7.78 14.63 16.53
CA GLN A 491 9.13 14.82 17.06
C GLN A 491 9.08 14.99 18.56
N THR A 492 10.07 14.45 19.25
CA THR A 492 10.16 14.54 20.71
C THR A 492 10.87 15.82 21.12
N LYS A 493 10.17 16.65 21.89
CA LYS A 493 10.79 17.77 22.61
C LYS A 493 11.13 17.32 24.02
N ASN A 494 12.37 17.48 24.42
CA ASN A 494 12.76 17.39 25.82
C ASN A 494 12.65 18.77 26.47
N LEU A 495 11.83 18.88 27.52
CA LEU A 495 11.74 20.06 28.36
C LEU A 495 12.36 19.71 29.70
N LEU A 496 13.57 20.24 29.95
CA LEU A 496 14.30 20.06 31.19
C LEU A 496 14.01 21.26 32.13
N VAL A 497 13.42 20.98 33.26
CA VAL A 497 13.01 22.02 34.21
C VAL A 497 13.73 21.82 35.52
N SER A 498 14.57 22.80 35.91
CA SER A 498 15.12 22.90 37.25
C SER A 498 14.27 23.86 38.09
N TYR A 499 13.92 23.41 39.29
CA TYR A 499 13.28 24.25 40.31
C TYR A 499 14.24 24.53 41.49
N SER A 500 15.56 24.33 41.29
CA SER A 500 16.60 24.77 42.21
C SER A 500 16.84 26.28 42.06
N GLU A 501 16.96 26.97 43.20
CA GLU A 501 17.39 28.36 43.27
C GLU A 501 18.90 28.51 43.41
N ASN A 502 19.67 27.40 43.47
CA ASN A 502 21.11 27.42 43.63
C ASN A 502 21.82 27.91 42.36
N LYS A 503 23.00 28.50 42.57
CA LYS A 503 23.86 28.88 41.44
C LYS A 503 24.26 27.67 40.62
N LEU A 504 24.37 27.83 39.29
CA LEU A 504 24.87 26.79 38.39
C LEU A 504 26.33 26.43 38.63
N GLY A 505 27.15 27.37 39.14
CA GLY A 505 28.53 27.13 39.57
C GLY A 505 29.58 27.04 38.46
N PHE A 506 29.27 27.47 37.27
CA PHE A 506 30.21 27.44 36.14
C PHE A 506 31.01 28.73 35.98
N PHE A 507 30.55 29.88 36.50
CA PHE A 507 31.20 31.19 36.37
C PHE A 507 31.14 31.98 37.67
#